data_3ceac946888bdbe0d5bf64a7c2d5843b
#
_entry.id   3ceac946888bdbe0d5bf64a7c2d5843b
#
_cell.length_a   1.000
_cell.length_b   1.000
_cell.length_c   1.000
_cell.angle_alpha   90.00
_cell.angle_beta   90.00
_cell.angle_gamma   90.00
#
_symmetry.space_group_name_H-M   'P 1'
#
loop_
_entity.id
_entity.type
_entity.pdbx_description
1 polymer ?
#
loop_
_entity_poly.entity_id
_entity_poly.type
_entity_poly.pdbx_seq_one_letter_code
_entity_poly.pdbx_strand_id
1 'polypeptide(L)'
;MASYNPSNTAAATCPSTTPGKWEAESEPLPPSANAQLCSCMMETLSCVVADKTDEDDYGDMFGFICGLKEGEYCAGINKNVTTGPYGAYGMCSNKEQLSFATNTYAKAVSGGCGFKGKATTKAAVATPTASGCGTLLKAAGAAGTGTVGGGANTGSNSSSGASGSQGAAAGLSVPQFSTGVFGLGMYVVGAVASGMAMILL
;
A
#
# COMPACT_ATOMS: atom_id res chain seq x y z
N MET A 1 -10.27 22.48 31.97
CA MET A 1 -9.23 22.48 30.89
C MET A 1 -9.40 23.78 30.14
N ALA A 2 -8.35 24.59 30.00
CA ALA A 2 -8.41 25.80 29.19
C ALA A 2 -8.53 25.43 27.72
N SER A 3 -9.50 26.03 27.01
CA SER A 3 -9.65 25.84 25.57
C SER A 3 -8.47 26.48 24.85
N TYR A 4 -7.68 25.69 24.14
CA TYR A 4 -6.61 26.22 23.29
C TYR A 4 -7.22 26.92 22.07
N ASN A 5 -6.96 28.21 21.93
CA ASN A 5 -7.39 28.99 20.78
C ASN A 5 -6.13 29.46 20.02
N PRO A 6 -5.82 28.86 18.85
CA PRO A 6 -4.63 29.22 18.10
C PRO A 6 -4.72 30.67 17.61
N SER A 7 -3.67 31.45 17.85
CA SER A 7 -3.60 32.86 17.45
C SER A 7 -3.32 33.06 15.96
N ASN A 8 -2.86 32.01 15.26
CA ASN A 8 -2.59 32.03 13.83
C ASN A 8 -3.45 31.00 13.11
N THR A 9 -4.45 31.48 12.38
CA THR A 9 -5.34 30.67 11.54
C THR A 9 -5.10 30.89 10.04
N ALA A 10 -4.05 31.64 9.67
CA ALA A 10 -3.71 31.85 8.28
C ALA A 10 -3.22 30.53 7.65
N ALA A 11 -3.67 30.25 6.43
CA ALA A 11 -3.20 29.11 5.69
C ALA A 11 -1.67 29.25 5.46
N ALA A 12 -0.92 28.21 5.82
CA ALA A 12 0.51 28.18 5.53
C ALA A 12 0.73 28.07 4.02
N THR A 13 1.63 28.90 3.49
CA THR A 13 2.08 28.76 2.10
C THR A 13 3.19 27.71 2.07
N CYS A 14 3.03 26.70 1.21
CA CYS A 14 4.09 25.70 1.00
C CYS A 14 5.35 26.41 0.49
N PRO A 15 6.53 26.04 1.01
CA PRO A 15 7.78 26.58 0.48
C PRO A 15 7.95 26.18 -0.98
N SER A 16 8.47 27.07 -1.80
CA SER A 16 8.89 26.74 -3.16
C SER A 16 10.11 25.81 -3.13
N THR A 17 10.23 24.95 -4.15
CA THR A 17 11.40 24.09 -4.30
C THR A 17 12.69 24.91 -4.33
N THR A 18 13.68 24.47 -3.58
CA THR A 18 15.00 25.10 -3.51
C THR A 18 16.06 24.01 -3.61
N PRO A 19 16.88 24.00 -4.67
CA PRO A 19 17.93 23.00 -4.84
C PRO A 19 18.81 22.85 -3.58
N GLY A 20 19.02 21.61 -3.16
CA GLY A 20 19.81 21.28 -1.96
C GLY A 20 19.13 21.53 -0.62
N LYS A 21 17.87 21.98 -0.60
CA LYS A 21 17.08 22.19 0.64
C LYS A 21 15.72 21.52 0.59
N TRP A 22 14.88 21.95 -0.33
CA TRP A 22 13.53 21.41 -0.51
C TRP A 22 13.31 21.14 -1.99
N GLU A 23 13.24 19.88 -2.35
CA GLU A 23 13.18 19.45 -3.76
C GLU A 23 11.87 18.75 -4.11
N ALA A 24 11.02 18.46 -3.11
CA ALA A 24 9.74 17.82 -3.38
C ALA A 24 8.75 18.83 -3.99
N GLU A 25 8.22 18.47 -5.14
CA GLU A 25 7.13 19.22 -5.78
C GLU A 25 5.80 18.92 -5.07
N SER A 26 4.84 19.85 -5.18
CA SER A 26 3.49 19.62 -4.69
C SER A 26 2.69 18.64 -5.56
N GLU A 27 3.13 18.47 -6.78
CA GLU A 27 2.56 17.55 -7.77
C GLU A 27 3.67 16.98 -8.66
N PRO A 28 3.64 15.68 -9.00
CA PRO A 28 2.67 14.70 -8.54
C PRO A 28 2.93 14.24 -7.09
N LEU A 29 1.86 14.01 -6.34
CA LEU A 29 1.99 13.44 -5.00
C LEU A 29 2.38 11.95 -5.06
N PRO A 30 3.14 11.45 -4.05
CA PRO A 30 3.41 10.03 -3.95
C PRO A 30 2.10 9.24 -3.82
N PRO A 31 2.02 8.02 -4.40
CA PRO A 31 0.85 7.19 -4.27
C PRO A 31 0.56 6.85 -2.81
N SER A 32 -0.70 6.73 -2.46
CA SER A 32 -1.08 6.25 -1.13
C SER A 32 -0.69 4.79 -0.95
N ALA A 33 -0.28 4.39 0.26
CA ALA A 33 0.01 3.00 0.57
C ALA A 33 -1.23 2.12 0.34
N ASN A 34 -1.05 1.02 -0.36
CA ASN A 34 -2.10 0.05 -0.67
C ASN A 34 -1.61 -1.37 -0.37
N ALA A 35 -1.85 -1.83 0.86
CA ALA A 35 -1.40 -3.15 1.32
C ALA A 35 -2.00 -4.29 0.49
N GLN A 36 -3.24 -4.15 -0.01
CA GLN A 36 -3.85 -5.14 -0.88
C GLN A 36 -3.11 -5.24 -2.21
N LEU A 37 -2.74 -4.11 -2.82
CA LEU A 37 -1.95 -4.12 -4.05
C LEU A 37 -0.61 -4.83 -3.85
N CYS A 38 0.09 -4.57 -2.74
CA CYS A 38 1.36 -5.20 -2.41
C CYS A 38 1.21 -6.72 -2.25
N SER A 39 0.19 -7.17 -1.53
CA SER A 39 -0.13 -8.59 -1.38
C SER A 39 -0.47 -9.24 -2.72
N CYS A 40 -1.34 -8.63 -3.52
CA CYS A 40 -1.69 -9.11 -4.85
C CYS A 40 -0.46 -9.23 -5.76
N MET A 41 0.42 -8.23 -5.74
CA MET A 41 1.68 -8.26 -6.48
C MET A 41 2.53 -9.45 -6.03
N MET A 42 2.73 -9.63 -4.73
CA MET A 42 3.53 -10.73 -4.18
C MET A 42 3.02 -12.11 -4.61
N GLU A 43 1.72 -12.32 -4.76
CA GLU A 43 1.16 -13.59 -5.25
C GLU A 43 1.59 -13.90 -6.70
N THR A 44 1.75 -12.88 -7.54
CA THR A 44 2.10 -13.05 -8.96
C THR A 44 3.59 -13.27 -9.22
N LEU A 45 4.44 -13.05 -8.22
CA LEU A 45 5.88 -13.22 -8.40
C LEU A 45 6.29 -14.69 -8.40
N SER A 46 7.21 -15.05 -9.28
CA SER A 46 7.86 -16.38 -9.32
C SER A 46 9.24 -16.39 -8.65
N CYS A 47 9.82 -15.22 -8.41
CA CYS A 47 11.08 -15.03 -7.72
C CYS A 47 10.92 -13.98 -6.64
N VAL A 48 11.26 -14.30 -5.41
CA VAL A 48 11.08 -13.43 -4.26
C VAL A 48 12.32 -13.46 -3.35
N VAL A 49 12.49 -12.45 -2.53
CA VAL A 49 13.51 -12.43 -1.47
C VAL A 49 13.26 -13.59 -0.51
N ALA A 50 14.30 -14.37 -0.22
CA ALA A 50 14.19 -15.49 0.70
C ALA A 50 13.94 -15.00 2.14
N ASP A 51 13.16 -15.76 2.91
CA ASP A 51 12.76 -15.34 4.27
C ASP A 51 13.96 -15.17 5.23
N LYS A 52 15.03 -15.90 4.98
CA LYS A 52 16.27 -15.85 5.77
C LYS A 52 17.24 -14.73 5.37
N THR A 53 16.88 -13.89 4.42
CA THR A 53 17.75 -12.80 3.96
C THR A 53 17.65 -11.64 4.93
N ASP A 54 18.79 -11.20 5.45
CA ASP A 54 18.86 -10.06 6.35
C ASP A 54 18.52 -8.75 5.62
N GLU A 55 17.86 -7.81 6.33
CA GLU A 55 17.52 -6.51 5.76
C GLU A 55 18.75 -5.68 5.37
N ASP A 56 19.88 -5.90 6.04
CA ASP A 56 21.15 -5.26 5.73
C ASP A 56 21.64 -5.59 4.30
N ASP A 57 21.26 -6.75 3.78
CA ASP A 57 21.59 -7.19 2.43
C ASP A 57 20.72 -6.52 1.35
N TYR A 58 19.60 -5.92 1.72
CA TYR A 58 18.66 -5.37 0.74
C TYR A 58 19.27 -4.21 -0.04
N GLY A 59 20.07 -3.36 0.61
CA GLY A 59 20.75 -2.25 -0.04
C GLY A 59 21.63 -2.69 -1.21
N ASP A 60 22.43 -3.71 -1.00
CA ASP A 60 23.31 -4.26 -2.04
C ASP A 60 22.51 -4.88 -3.20
N MET A 61 21.44 -5.61 -2.88
CA MET A 61 20.58 -6.20 -3.89
C MET A 61 19.86 -5.14 -4.73
N PHE A 62 19.31 -4.09 -4.09
CA PHE A 62 18.73 -2.95 -4.79
C PHE A 62 19.76 -2.24 -5.66
N GLY A 63 20.94 -1.95 -5.10
CA GLY A 63 22.02 -1.30 -5.83
C GLY A 63 22.41 -2.06 -7.08
N PHE A 64 22.53 -3.38 -6.98
CA PHE A 64 22.83 -4.23 -8.13
C PHE A 64 21.70 -4.22 -9.17
N ILE A 65 20.46 -4.53 -8.76
CA ILE A 65 19.34 -4.69 -9.71
C ILE A 65 18.94 -3.35 -10.34
N CYS A 66 18.78 -2.32 -9.51
CA CYS A 66 18.35 -1.00 -10.00
C CYS A 66 19.46 -0.22 -10.72
N GLY A 67 20.72 -0.60 -10.53
CA GLY A 67 21.85 -0.06 -11.31
C GLY A 67 21.93 -0.59 -12.75
N LEU A 68 21.19 -1.65 -13.06
CA LEU A 68 21.16 -2.23 -14.40
C LEU A 68 20.11 -1.54 -15.28
N LYS A 69 20.42 -1.45 -16.59
CA LYS A 69 19.49 -0.91 -17.61
C LYS A 69 18.80 0.40 -17.18
N GLU A 70 19.58 1.32 -16.64
CA GLU A 70 19.07 2.65 -16.23
C GLU A 70 17.87 2.59 -15.27
N GLY A 71 17.77 1.53 -14.46
CA GLY A 71 16.69 1.35 -13.47
C GLY A 71 15.41 0.71 -13.99
N GLU A 72 15.39 0.20 -15.23
CA GLU A 72 14.19 -0.42 -15.83
C GLU A 72 13.56 -1.50 -14.92
N TYR A 73 14.40 -2.33 -14.27
CA TYR A 73 13.92 -3.38 -13.36
C TYR A 73 13.27 -2.85 -12.09
N CYS A 74 13.49 -1.59 -11.77
CA CYS A 74 12.97 -0.92 -10.58
C CYS A 74 11.91 0.15 -10.89
N ALA A 75 11.46 0.27 -12.13
CA ALA A 75 10.49 1.29 -12.53
C ALA A 75 9.21 1.25 -11.69
N GLY A 76 8.72 0.05 -11.34
CA GLY A 76 7.51 -0.14 -10.53
C GLY A 76 7.63 0.25 -9.05
N ILE A 77 8.85 0.53 -8.58
CA ILE A 77 9.12 0.96 -7.20
C ILE A 77 9.80 2.33 -7.13
N ASN A 78 9.85 3.05 -8.25
CA ASN A 78 10.47 4.37 -8.32
C ASN A 78 9.83 5.36 -7.35
N LYS A 79 10.67 6.19 -6.70
CA LYS A 79 10.27 7.20 -5.71
C LYS A 79 10.90 8.55 -5.99
N ASN A 80 11.03 8.93 -7.25
CA ASN A 80 11.59 10.23 -7.58
C ASN A 80 10.60 11.35 -7.22
N VAL A 81 10.85 12.02 -6.11
CA VAL A 81 10.01 13.09 -5.57
C VAL A 81 10.14 14.42 -6.32
N THR A 82 11.20 14.58 -7.14
CA THR A 82 11.47 15.81 -7.88
C THR A 82 10.79 15.83 -9.23
N THR A 83 10.81 14.70 -9.94
CA THR A 83 10.29 14.65 -11.30
C THR A 83 9.04 13.77 -11.43
N GLY A 84 8.69 12.94 -10.39
CA GLY A 84 7.85 11.79 -10.66
C GLY A 84 8.46 10.93 -11.78
N PRO A 85 7.80 10.01 -12.38
CA PRO A 85 6.63 9.31 -11.86
C PRO A 85 6.97 8.39 -10.68
N TYR A 86 5.96 8.08 -9.90
CA TYR A 86 6.08 7.07 -8.83
C TYR A 86 5.69 5.70 -9.35
N GLY A 87 6.42 4.66 -8.93
CA GLY A 87 6.02 3.29 -9.15
C GLY A 87 4.82 2.90 -8.30
N ALA A 88 3.91 2.10 -8.84
CA ALA A 88 2.70 1.65 -8.15
C ALA A 88 3.01 0.88 -6.85
N TYR A 89 4.15 0.19 -6.80
CA TYR A 89 4.61 -0.58 -5.64
C TYR A 89 5.59 0.17 -4.75
N GLY A 90 5.82 1.46 -5.01
CA GLY A 90 6.77 2.29 -4.26
C GLY A 90 6.44 2.42 -2.77
N MET A 91 5.20 2.19 -2.36
CA MET A 91 4.75 2.25 -0.97
C MET A 91 4.60 0.86 -0.30
N CYS A 92 4.99 -0.21 -0.96
CA CYS A 92 5.09 -1.54 -0.36
C CYS A 92 6.30 -1.61 0.61
N SER A 93 6.37 -2.64 1.43
CA SER A 93 7.52 -2.87 2.30
C SER A 93 8.81 -3.09 1.49
N ASN A 94 9.97 -2.85 2.10
CA ASN A 94 11.25 -3.02 1.43
C ASN A 94 11.44 -4.43 0.85
N LYS A 95 11.00 -5.46 1.57
CA LYS A 95 11.06 -6.85 1.12
C LYS A 95 10.18 -7.09 -0.11
N GLU A 96 8.97 -6.53 -0.12
CA GLU A 96 8.04 -6.65 -1.26
C GLU A 96 8.57 -5.91 -2.49
N GLN A 97 9.09 -4.69 -2.29
CA GLN A 97 9.72 -3.91 -3.35
C GLN A 97 10.92 -4.63 -3.95
N LEU A 98 11.81 -5.16 -3.10
CA LEU A 98 12.96 -5.93 -3.56
C LEU A 98 12.54 -7.22 -4.25
N SER A 99 11.50 -7.90 -3.78
CA SER A 99 10.94 -9.08 -4.44
C SER A 99 10.42 -8.75 -5.84
N PHE A 100 9.73 -7.62 -6.00
CA PHE A 100 9.29 -7.14 -7.32
C PHE A 100 10.49 -6.92 -8.26
N ALA A 101 11.51 -6.17 -7.82
CA ALA A 101 12.70 -5.88 -8.61
C ALA A 101 13.46 -7.16 -8.98
N THR A 102 13.64 -8.08 -8.01
CA THR A 102 14.29 -9.37 -8.20
C THR A 102 13.54 -10.24 -9.22
N ASN A 103 12.21 -10.28 -9.14
CA ASN A 103 11.38 -11.01 -10.10
C ASN A 103 11.46 -10.42 -11.51
N THR A 104 11.47 -9.09 -11.62
CA THR A 104 11.59 -8.41 -12.91
C THR A 104 12.96 -8.72 -13.54
N TYR A 105 14.02 -8.67 -12.78
CA TYR A 105 15.36 -9.06 -13.19
C TYR A 105 15.42 -10.55 -13.60
N ALA A 106 14.86 -11.45 -12.78
CA ALA A 106 14.88 -12.89 -13.03
C ALA A 106 14.11 -13.29 -14.30
N LYS A 107 13.09 -12.54 -14.69
CA LYS A 107 12.39 -12.75 -15.98
C LYS A 107 13.22 -12.35 -17.18
N ALA A 108 14.12 -11.39 -17.04
CA ALA A 108 14.97 -10.92 -18.11
C ALA A 108 16.29 -11.70 -18.21
N VAL A 109 16.76 -12.28 -17.11
CA VAL A 109 18.06 -12.95 -17.03
C VAL A 109 17.87 -14.39 -16.60
N SER A 110 18.23 -15.33 -17.47
CA SER A 110 18.17 -16.76 -17.15
C SER A 110 19.01 -17.08 -15.91
N GLY A 111 18.42 -17.79 -14.94
CA GLY A 111 19.07 -18.07 -13.66
C GLY A 111 19.16 -16.86 -12.70
N GLY A 112 18.52 -15.74 -13.04
CA GLY A 112 18.55 -14.50 -12.27
C GLY A 112 17.89 -14.56 -10.89
N CYS A 113 17.23 -15.68 -10.53
CA CYS A 113 16.62 -15.86 -9.22
C CYS A 113 17.50 -16.72 -8.30
N GLY A 114 18.49 -16.16 -7.69
CA GLY A 114 19.34 -16.93 -6.77
C GLY A 114 20.05 -16.03 -5.79
N PHE A 115 20.72 -15.02 -6.26
CA PHE A 115 21.44 -14.03 -5.45
C PHE A 115 22.25 -14.67 -4.31
N LYS A 116 22.97 -15.75 -4.60
CA LYS A 116 23.73 -16.54 -3.60
C LYS A 116 22.84 -17.05 -2.44
N GLY A 117 21.60 -17.40 -2.73
CA GLY A 117 20.63 -17.89 -1.76
C GLY A 117 19.81 -16.81 -1.05
N LYS A 118 19.96 -15.52 -1.41
CA LYS A 118 19.16 -14.41 -0.87
C LYS A 118 17.80 -14.25 -1.56
N ALA A 119 17.61 -14.92 -2.72
CA ALA A 119 16.31 -15.01 -3.38
C ALA A 119 15.94 -16.47 -3.63
N THR A 120 14.66 -16.75 -3.75
CA THR A 120 14.11 -18.07 -3.96
C THR A 120 12.96 -18.05 -4.95
N THR A 121 12.79 -19.17 -5.67
CA THR A 121 11.64 -19.35 -6.55
C THR A 121 10.42 -19.82 -5.77
N LYS A 122 9.25 -19.36 -6.19
CA LYS A 122 7.96 -19.86 -5.71
C LYS A 122 6.99 -20.03 -6.86
N ALA A 123 5.91 -20.78 -6.64
CA ALA A 123 4.82 -20.85 -7.60
C ALA A 123 4.13 -19.48 -7.69
N ALA A 124 4.11 -18.92 -8.89
CA ALA A 124 3.36 -17.69 -9.15
C ALA A 124 1.88 -18.01 -9.37
N VAL A 125 1.00 -17.22 -8.81
CA VAL A 125 -0.44 -17.30 -9.09
C VAL A 125 -0.75 -16.37 -10.25
N ALA A 126 -1.11 -16.91 -11.40
CA ALA A 126 -1.39 -16.12 -12.60
C ALA A 126 -2.57 -15.15 -12.40
N THR A 127 -3.57 -15.58 -11.63
CA THR A 127 -4.72 -14.75 -11.28
C THR A 127 -4.97 -14.88 -9.78
N PRO A 128 -4.53 -13.90 -8.98
CA PRO A 128 -4.78 -13.89 -7.54
C PRO A 128 -6.28 -13.98 -7.25
N THR A 129 -6.64 -14.80 -6.27
CA THR A 129 -8.04 -15.11 -5.95
C THR A 129 -8.70 -14.06 -5.06
N ALA A 130 -7.90 -13.23 -4.39
CA ALA A 130 -8.44 -12.17 -3.55
C ALA A 130 -9.21 -11.14 -4.38
N SER A 131 -10.41 -10.80 -3.91
CA SER A 131 -11.29 -9.84 -4.59
C SER A 131 -10.57 -8.52 -4.86
N GLY A 132 -10.67 -8.02 -6.09
CA GLY A 132 -10.07 -6.76 -6.49
C GLY A 132 -8.60 -6.82 -6.96
N CYS A 133 -7.88 -7.92 -6.73
CA CYS A 133 -6.48 -8.05 -7.17
C CYS A 133 -6.31 -7.84 -8.69
N GLY A 134 -7.18 -8.45 -9.50
CA GLY A 134 -7.11 -8.31 -10.95
C GLY A 134 -7.23 -6.85 -11.42
N THR A 135 -8.11 -6.07 -10.80
CA THR A 135 -8.29 -4.65 -11.11
C THR A 135 -7.07 -3.83 -10.70
N LEU A 136 -6.55 -4.07 -9.48
CA LEU A 136 -5.39 -3.37 -8.95
C LEU A 136 -4.14 -3.64 -9.77
N LEU A 137 -3.87 -4.91 -10.10
CA LEU A 137 -2.71 -5.31 -10.90
C LEU A 137 -2.82 -4.80 -12.34
N LYS A 138 -4.02 -4.77 -12.93
CA LYS A 138 -4.25 -4.19 -14.25
C LYS A 138 -3.98 -2.68 -14.23
N ALA A 139 -4.40 -1.97 -13.18
CA ALA A 139 -4.13 -0.54 -13.02
C ALA A 139 -2.63 -0.25 -12.82
N ALA A 140 -1.93 -1.09 -12.04
CA ALA A 140 -0.48 -1.00 -11.87
C ALA A 140 0.30 -1.29 -13.17
N GLY A 141 -0.24 -2.15 -14.01
CA GLY A 141 0.42 -2.58 -15.26
C GLY A 141 1.57 -3.56 -15.00
N ALA A 142 2.05 -4.20 -16.07
CA ALA A 142 3.09 -5.24 -15.99
C ALA A 142 4.42 -4.73 -15.42
N ALA A 143 4.77 -3.48 -15.72
CA ALA A 143 5.99 -2.82 -15.22
C ALA A 143 5.79 -2.13 -13.86
N GLY A 144 4.56 -2.09 -13.33
CA GLY A 144 4.26 -1.40 -12.08
C GLY A 144 4.33 0.13 -12.17
N THR A 145 4.23 0.70 -13.36
CA THR A 145 4.35 2.16 -13.59
C THR A 145 3.00 2.87 -13.71
N GLY A 146 1.90 2.13 -13.59
CA GLY A 146 0.56 2.67 -13.65
C GLY A 146 0.16 3.36 -12.35
N THR A 147 -0.90 4.17 -12.40
CA THR A 147 -1.44 4.87 -11.24
C THR A 147 -2.50 4.00 -10.57
N VAL A 148 -2.28 3.67 -9.30
CA VAL A 148 -3.24 2.94 -8.49
C VAL A 148 -3.68 3.83 -7.34
N GLY A 149 -4.97 4.11 -7.25
CA GLY A 149 -5.54 4.89 -6.16
C GLY A 149 -5.35 4.22 -4.81
N GLY A 150 -5.23 5.01 -3.74
CA GLY A 150 -5.14 4.52 -2.37
C GLY A 150 -6.33 3.63 -2.03
N GLY A 151 -6.04 2.39 -1.61
CA GLY A 151 -7.06 1.43 -1.23
C GLY A 151 -7.70 1.79 0.11
N ALA A 152 -8.81 2.50 0.06
CA ALA A 152 -9.84 2.30 1.07
C ALA A 152 -10.71 1.14 0.56
N ASN A 153 -10.98 0.15 1.40
CA ASN A 153 -11.93 -0.92 1.11
C ASN A 153 -13.23 -0.34 0.54
N THR A 154 -13.36 -0.34 -0.76
CA THR A 154 -14.63 -0.02 -1.42
C THR A 154 -14.86 -1.09 -2.49
N GLY A 155 -15.64 -2.07 -2.08
CA GLY A 155 -16.49 -2.71 -3.06
C GLY A 155 -17.37 -1.64 -3.71
N SER A 156 -17.46 -1.68 -5.02
CA SER A 156 -18.43 -1.06 -5.91
C SER A 156 -18.15 0.33 -6.47
N ASN A 157 -18.14 0.28 -7.78
CA ASN A 157 -18.54 1.24 -8.80
C ASN A 157 -17.58 2.34 -9.22
N SER A 158 -17.00 1.99 -10.36
CA SER A 158 -16.47 2.91 -11.36
C SER A 158 -17.52 3.93 -11.82
N SER A 159 -17.19 5.18 -11.78
CA SER A 159 -17.52 6.11 -12.88
C SER A 159 -16.43 7.15 -12.97
N SER A 160 -15.83 7.21 -14.13
CA SER A 160 -14.93 8.21 -14.64
C SER A 160 -15.51 9.61 -14.43
N GLY A 161 -14.73 10.48 -13.79
CA GLY A 161 -15.06 11.89 -13.66
C GLY A 161 -13.88 12.63 -13.06
N ALA A 162 -13.31 13.50 -13.87
CA ALA A 162 -12.16 14.33 -13.60
C ALA A 162 -12.36 15.29 -12.42
N SER A 163 -11.22 15.69 -11.85
CA SER A 163 -10.98 16.95 -11.13
C SER A 163 -11.53 17.11 -9.72
N GLY A 164 -10.59 17.32 -8.80
CA GLY A 164 -10.85 17.94 -7.52
C GLY A 164 -9.93 17.43 -6.43
N SER A 165 -8.77 18.07 -6.27
CA SER A 165 -7.92 17.93 -5.08
C SER A 165 -8.74 18.32 -3.85
N GLN A 166 -9.16 17.35 -3.07
CA GLN A 166 -9.54 17.61 -1.68
C GLN A 166 -8.73 16.65 -0.80
N GLY A 167 -7.88 17.27 0.01
CA GLY A 167 -7.14 16.57 1.05
C GLY A 167 -8.11 15.81 1.95
N ALA A 168 -8.11 14.49 1.85
CA ALA A 168 -8.85 13.64 2.76
C ALA A 168 -8.12 13.62 4.10
N ALA A 169 -8.53 14.50 5.00
CA ALA A 169 -8.38 14.22 6.41
C ALA A 169 -9.05 12.87 6.67
N ALA A 170 -8.30 11.90 7.17
CA ALA A 170 -8.84 10.61 7.58
C ALA A 170 -9.88 10.86 8.69
N GLY A 171 -11.14 10.98 8.30
CA GLY A 171 -12.25 10.97 9.22
C GLY A 171 -12.31 9.60 9.86
N LEU A 172 -12.09 9.53 11.16
CA LEU A 172 -12.44 8.39 11.98
C LEU A 172 -13.92 8.08 11.75
N SER A 173 -14.21 7.08 10.94
CA SER A 173 -15.55 6.53 10.82
C SER A 173 -15.88 5.83 12.13
N VAL A 174 -16.56 6.53 13.02
CA VAL A 174 -17.21 5.89 14.15
C VAL A 174 -18.27 4.95 13.57
N PRO A 175 -18.26 3.65 13.89
CA PRO A 175 -19.31 2.77 13.43
C PRO A 175 -20.64 3.31 13.98
N GLN A 176 -21.50 3.78 13.08
CA GLN A 176 -22.89 4.10 13.43
C GLN A 176 -23.57 2.77 13.78
N PHE A 177 -23.68 2.52 15.06
CA PHE A 177 -24.61 1.52 15.55
C PHE A 177 -26.01 2.05 15.25
N SER A 178 -26.60 1.55 14.20
CA SER A 178 -28.03 1.66 13.97
C SER A 178 -28.71 0.92 15.14
N THR A 179 -29.07 1.66 16.16
CA THR A 179 -29.92 1.18 17.26
C THR A 179 -31.34 1.00 16.71
N GLY A 180 -31.52 -0.04 15.89
CA GLY A 180 -32.85 -0.60 15.66
C GLY A 180 -33.33 -1.21 16.99
N VAL A 181 -34.58 -0.97 17.32
CA VAL A 181 -35.28 -1.41 18.54
C VAL A 181 -35.09 -2.91 18.85
N PHE A 182 -34.66 -3.71 17.89
CA PHE A 182 -34.37 -5.14 18.03
C PHE A 182 -33.05 -5.46 18.76
N GLY A 183 -32.03 -4.57 18.75
CA GLY A 183 -30.77 -4.81 19.44
C GLY A 183 -30.84 -4.67 20.95
N LEU A 184 -31.72 -3.80 21.45
CA LEU A 184 -31.94 -3.62 22.89
C LEU A 184 -32.71 -4.79 23.52
N GLY A 185 -33.64 -5.42 22.76
CA GLY A 185 -34.41 -6.56 23.24
C GLY A 185 -33.56 -7.80 23.51
N MET A 186 -32.57 -8.09 22.67
CA MET A 186 -31.68 -9.23 22.85
C MET A 186 -30.74 -9.09 24.04
N TYR A 187 -30.30 -7.87 24.33
CA TYR A 187 -29.41 -7.61 25.47
C TYR A 187 -30.14 -7.76 26.82
N VAL A 188 -31.39 -7.32 26.88
CA VAL A 188 -32.21 -7.44 28.11
C VAL A 188 -32.57 -8.88 28.41
N VAL A 189 -32.94 -9.67 27.40
CA VAL A 189 -33.25 -11.11 27.55
C VAL A 189 -32.00 -11.89 27.98
N GLY A 190 -30.82 -11.60 27.42
CA GLY A 190 -29.57 -12.25 27.80
C GLY A 190 -29.16 -11.92 29.27
N ALA A 191 -29.36 -10.70 29.73
CA ALA A 191 -29.04 -10.30 31.11
C ALA A 191 -29.97 -10.93 32.13
N VAL A 192 -31.25 -11.06 31.83
CA VAL A 192 -32.23 -11.71 32.72
C VAL A 192 -31.98 -13.20 32.83
N ALA A 193 -31.68 -13.88 31.72
CA ALA A 193 -31.39 -15.31 31.71
C ALA A 193 -30.12 -15.66 32.52
N SER A 194 -29.04 -14.85 32.40
CA SER A 194 -27.80 -15.03 33.17
C SER A 194 -28.00 -14.72 34.68
N GLY A 195 -28.87 -13.76 35.02
CA GLY A 195 -29.17 -13.42 36.40
C GLY A 195 -29.94 -14.52 37.13
N MET A 196 -30.90 -15.19 36.46
CA MET A 196 -31.66 -16.28 37.07
C MET A 196 -30.83 -17.56 37.31
N ALA A 197 -29.85 -17.84 36.44
CA ALA A 197 -28.97 -18.99 36.62
C ALA A 197 -28.09 -18.85 37.89
N MET A 198 -27.77 -17.65 38.32
CA MET A 198 -26.96 -17.40 39.52
C MET A 198 -27.73 -17.51 40.82
N ILE A 199 -29.05 -17.45 40.82
CA ILE A 199 -29.91 -17.55 41.99
C ILE A 199 -30.30 -19.00 42.29
N LEU A 200 -30.17 -19.90 41.33
CA LEU A 200 -30.56 -21.31 41.45
C LEU A 200 -29.37 -22.27 41.66
N LEU A 201 -28.14 -21.77 41.77
CA LEU A 201 -26.93 -22.49 42.12
C LEU A 201 -26.44 -22.05 43.50
#